data_513535cf5f7e5d9cf8112f6f451fd9b3
#
_entry.id   513535cf5f7e5d9cf8112f6f451fd9b3
#
_cell.length_a   1.000
_cell.length_b   1.000
_cell.length_c   1.000
_cell.angle_alpha   90.00
_cell.angle_beta   90.00
_cell.angle_gamma   90.00
#
_symmetry.space_group_name_H-M   'P 1'
#
loop_
_entity.id
_entity.type
_entity.pdbx_description
1 polymer ?
#
loop_
_entity_poly.entity_id
_entity_poly.type
_entity_poly.pdbx_seq_one_letter_code
_entity_poly.pdbx_strand_id
1 'polypeptide(L)'
;MEDFAVITAGDDVRLATFDDVRRAVSPIETVDEAAALLVLQNGALECGEANARADADGWTFKYNFLSCDGGETELFTKIARDGTKSMAGSRVLDDGDGSCADGRRPAGLVPTGARWLRSVGGCLAEIAYMEAASVRAFADLAARLRDLGAPRALIDWAEEARQEEVRHAAVASELATRYGAVVREPAIDPVAARSDEVAFAIENAVEGCVRESFGAVVAAFQAANASDPRIRTAFATIARDEARHAELAFAIDGWLAARLDAAARRAVAAAMDDAWDALAAELGEPAEEVRRVAGYPTLVEQRALLAALRDVAAAA
;
A
#
# COMPACT_ATOMS: atom_id res chain seq x y z
N MET A 1 3.63 5.07 -11.00
CA MET A 1 4.39 6.08 -11.76
C MET A 1 5.06 5.35 -12.89
N GLU A 2 4.77 5.66 -14.16
CA GLU A 2 5.77 5.31 -15.17
C GLU A 2 6.99 6.16 -14.83
N ASP A 3 8.03 5.53 -14.33
CA ASP A 3 9.31 6.19 -14.21
C ASP A 3 9.79 6.46 -15.62
N PHE A 4 9.87 7.73 -15.95
CA PHE A 4 10.38 8.17 -17.24
C PHE A 4 11.89 8.34 -17.13
N ALA A 5 12.62 7.70 -18.04
CA ALA A 5 14.01 8.04 -18.26
C ALA A 5 14.11 9.13 -19.33
N VAL A 6 15.09 10.00 -19.18
CA VAL A 6 15.47 10.94 -20.24
C VAL A 6 16.57 10.30 -21.06
N ILE A 7 16.29 10.00 -22.32
CA ILE A 7 17.31 9.51 -23.26
C ILE A 7 17.82 10.68 -24.08
N THR A 8 19.15 10.84 -24.10
CA THR A 8 19.84 11.85 -24.93
C THR A 8 20.70 11.16 -25.98
N ALA A 9 20.60 11.60 -27.22
CA ALA A 9 21.45 11.17 -28.32
C ALA A 9 21.90 12.40 -29.13
N GLY A 10 23.11 12.92 -28.81
CA GLY A 10 23.54 14.22 -29.30
C GLY A 10 22.66 15.33 -28.72
N ASP A 11 22.09 16.17 -29.60
CA ASP A 11 21.16 17.26 -29.22
C ASP A 11 19.71 16.80 -29.07
N ASP A 12 19.41 15.54 -29.39
CA ASP A 12 18.06 14.98 -29.24
C ASP A 12 17.83 14.55 -27.80
N VAL A 13 16.71 15.02 -27.23
CA VAL A 13 16.25 14.66 -25.88
C VAL A 13 14.82 14.14 -25.98
N ARG A 14 14.56 12.94 -25.41
CA ARG A 14 13.22 12.36 -25.36
C ARG A 14 12.93 11.74 -24.00
N LEU A 15 11.68 11.78 -23.60
CA LEU A 15 11.17 10.97 -22.51
C LEU A 15 10.99 9.52 -23.00
N ALA A 16 11.45 8.57 -22.22
CA ALA A 16 11.39 7.16 -22.50
C ALA A 16 10.61 6.42 -21.43
N THR A 17 9.71 5.54 -21.84
CA THR A 17 9.06 4.59 -20.95
C THR A 17 10.01 3.45 -20.59
N PHE A 18 9.64 2.62 -19.59
CA PHE A 18 10.39 1.41 -19.27
C PHE A 18 10.65 0.52 -20.51
N ASP A 19 9.62 0.31 -21.33
CA ASP A 19 9.74 -0.49 -22.57
C ASP A 19 10.66 0.16 -23.60
N ASP A 20 10.74 1.48 -23.66
CA ASP A 20 11.68 2.19 -24.54
C ASP A 20 13.12 1.99 -24.05
N VAL A 21 13.35 2.10 -22.73
CA VAL A 21 14.67 1.86 -22.13
C VAL A 21 15.07 0.40 -22.33
N ARG A 22 14.18 -0.55 -22.00
CA ARG A 22 14.42 -1.96 -22.22
C ARG A 22 14.81 -2.29 -23.64
N ARG A 23 14.09 -1.73 -24.62
CA ARG A 23 14.41 -1.92 -26.05
C ARG A 23 15.73 -1.29 -26.45
N ALA A 24 16.08 -0.16 -25.85
CA ALA A 24 17.32 0.55 -26.16
C ALA A 24 18.57 -0.17 -25.63
N VAL A 25 18.44 -0.85 -24.47
CA VAL A 25 19.54 -1.57 -23.81
C VAL A 25 19.57 -3.08 -24.08
N SER A 26 18.58 -3.61 -24.85
CA SER A 26 18.57 -5.03 -25.21
C SER A 26 19.38 -5.30 -26.48
N PRO A 27 20.20 -6.37 -26.54
CA PRO A 27 20.47 -7.30 -25.44
C PRO A 27 21.31 -6.64 -24.35
N ILE A 28 20.96 -6.89 -23.07
CA ILE A 28 21.68 -6.37 -21.92
C ILE A 28 23.04 -7.03 -21.86
N GLU A 29 24.11 -6.24 -21.90
CA GLU A 29 25.50 -6.72 -21.96
C GLU A 29 26.24 -6.42 -20.64
N THR A 30 25.80 -5.42 -19.89
CA THR A 30 26.48 -4.95 -18.68
C THR A 30 25.59 -5.01 -17.45
N VAL A 31 26.22 -5.06 -16.29
CA VAL A 31 25.52 -4.99 -14.99
C VAL A 31 24.82 -3.64 -14.79
N ASP A 32 25.40 -2.56 -15.34
CA ASP A 32 24.83 -1.20 -15.19
C ASP A 32 23.54 -1.05 -16.00
N GLU A 33 23.46 -1.63 -17.19
CA GLU A 33 22.21 -1.69 -17.96
C GLU A 33 21.12 -2.49 -17.25
N ALA A 34 21.50 -3.64 -16.68
CA ALA A 34 20.58 -4.45 -15.88
C ALA A 34 20.14 -3.73 -14.60
N ALA A 35 21.05 -3.03 -13.92
CA ALA A 35 20.73 -2.22 -12.74
C ALA A 35 19.81 -1.06 -13.07
N ALA A 36 20.02 -0.37 -14.20
CA ALA A 36 19.15 0.71 -14.66
C ALA A 36 17.70 0.22 -14.87
N LEU A 37 17.50 -0.96 -15.46
CA LEU A 37 16.17 -1.56 -15.62
C LEU A 37 15.55 -1.93 -14.27
N LEU A 38 16.33 -2.44 -13.32
CA LEU A 38 15.82 -2.78 -12.00
C LEU A 38 15.39 -1.53 -11.23
N VAL A 39 16.20 -0.46 -11.25
CA VAL A 39 15.89 0.82 -10.60
C VAL A 39 14.64 1.46 -11.18
N LEU A 40 14.48 1.44 -12.49
CA LEU A 40 13.29 1.97 -13.17
C LEU A 40 11.99 1.24 -12.81
N GLN A 41 12.09 -0.01 -12.37
CA GLN A 41 10.92 -0.79 -11.96
C GLN A 41 10.63 -0.76 -10.46
N ASN A 42 11.65 -0.61 -9.62
CA ASN A 42 11.50 -0.80 -8.17
C ASN A 42 11.95 0.40 -7.31
N GLY A 43 12.51 1.45 -7.91
CA GLY A 43 12.78 2.71 -7.22
C GLY A 43 14.05 2.84 -6.40
N ALA A 44 14.77 1.78 -6.00
CA ALA A 44 16.03 1.96 -5.26
C ALA A 44 16.96 0.75 -5.32
N LEU A 45 18.19 1.01 -5.77
CA LEU A 45 19.37 0.25 -5.36
C LEU A 45 20.22 1.21 -4.54
N GLU A 46 20.59 0.85 -3.32
CA GLU A 46 21.53 1.66 -2.53
C GLU A 46 22.92 1.62 -3.18
N CYS A 47 23.53 2.81 -3.32
CA CYS A 47 24.89 2.94 -3.83
C CYS A 47 25.89 2.45 -2.78
N GLY A 48 26.71 1.46 -3.11
CA GLY A 48 27.90 1.16 -2.31
C GLY A 48 28.26 -0.30 -2.09
N GLU A 49 27.39 -1.26 -2.36
CA GLU A 49 27.76 -2.68 -2.31
C GLU A 49 27.48 -3.36 -3.65
N ALA A 50 28.42 -4.20 -4.09
CA ALA A 50 28.26 -4.99 -5.30
C ALA A 50 27.23 -6.10 -5.05
N ASN A 51 25.95 -5.76 -5.17
CA ASN A 51 24.81 -6.64 -4.92
C ASN A 51 24.35 -7.38 -6.18
N ALA A 52 25.21 -7.48 -7.20
CA ALA A 52 24.89 -8.13 -8.46
C ALA A 52 25.84 -9.32 -8.73
N ARG A 53 25.25 -10.42 -9.17
CA ARG A 53 25.97 -11.59 -9.65
C ARG A 53 25.63 -11.85 -11.11
N ALA A 54 26.66 -11.99 -11.97
CA ALA A 54 26.44 -12.42 -13.34
C ALA A 54 26.07 -13.92 -13.39
N ASP A 55 25.02 -14.21 -14.15
CA ASP A 55 24.56 -15.56 -14.47
C ASP A 55 24.76 -15.84 -15.97
N ALA A 56 24.52 -17.08 -16.40
CA ALA A 56 24.73 -17.46 -17.81
C ALA A 56 23.84 -16.65 -18.79
N ASP A 57 22.68 -16.20 -18.36
CA ASP A 57 21.63 -15.57 -19.14
C ASP A 57 21.19 -14.19 -18.62
N GLY A 58 21.98 -13.57 -17.68
CA GLY A 58 21.68 -12.25 -17.15
C GLY A 58 22.41 -11.95 -15.85
N TRP A 59 21.77 -11.16 -15.00
CA TRP A 59 22.30 -10.74 -13.70
C TRP A 59 21.25 -10.93 -12.61
N THR A 60 21.67 -11.44 -11.46
CA THR A 60 20.84 -11.52 -10.26
C THR A 60 21.29 -10.45 -9.28
N PHE A 61 20.38 -9.57 -8.92
CA PHE A 61 20.57 -8.51 -7.94
C PHE A 61 20.03 -8.94 -6.58
N LYS A 62 20.77 -8.58 -5.55
CA LYS A 62 20.39 -8.73 -4.15
C LYS A 62 20.17 -7.34 -3.57
N TYR A 63 19.03 -7.12 -2.95
CA TYR A 63 18.72 -5.88 -2.22
C TYR A 63 17.76 -6.18 -1.08
N ASN A 64 17.77 -5.32 -0.06
CA ASN A 64 16.88 -5.47 1.07
C ASN A 64 15.61 -4.68 0.83
N PHE A 65 14.50 -5.32 1.07
CA PHE A 65 13.18 -4.72 1.12
C PHE A 65 12.79 -4.58 2.59
N LEU A 66 12.55 -3.33 3.02
CA LEU A 66 11.98 -3.04 4.32
C LEU A 66 10.48 -2.96 4.18
N SER A 67 9.78 -3.88 4.80
CA SER A 67 8.33 -3.82 4.90
C SER A 67 7.89 -2.79 5.96
N CYS A 68 6.65 -2.35 5.86
CA CYS A 68 6.10 -1.35 6.79
C CYS A 68 6.03 -1.84 8.25
N ASP A 69 6.06 -3.15 8.46
CA ASP A 69 6.12 -3.79 9.78
C ASP A 69 7.53 -3.85 10.38
N GLY A 70 8.49 -3.14 9.78
CA GLY A 70 9.89 -3.21 10.18
C GLY A 70 10.58 -4.51 9.81
N GLY A 71 9.88 -5.41 9.10
CA GLY A 71 10.47 -6.63 8.55
C GLY A 71 11.48 -6.30 7.48
N GLU A 72 12.56 -7.08 7.44
CA GLU A 72 13.61 -6.95 6.44
C GLU A 72 13.68 -8.24 5.63
N THR A 73 13.46 -8.13 4.33
CA THR A 73 13.55 -9.24 3.40
C THR A 73 14.62 -8.96 2.36
N GLU A 74 15.60 -9.84 2.27
CA GLU A 74 16.59 -9.83 1.21
C GLU A 74 15.95 -10.45 -0.04
N LEU A 75 15.82 -9.66 -1.10
CA LEU A 75 15.25 -10.08 -2.38
C LEU A 75 16.36 -10.39 -3.39
N PHE A 76 16.13 -11.43 -4.17
CA PHE A 76 16.99 -11.81 -5.30
C PHE A 76 16.17 -11.66 -6.57
N THR A 77 16.46 -10.63 -7.36
CA THR A 77 15.74 -10.35 -8.61
C THR A 77 16.69 -10.54 -9.79
N LYS A 78 16.27 -11.33 -10.76
CA LYS A 78 17.01 -11.58 -11.98
C LYS A 78 16.51 -10.68 -13.11
N ILE A 79 17.47 -10.05 -13.79
CA ILE A 79 17.27 -9.37 -15.06
C ILE A 79 17.97 -10.19 -16.13
N ALA A 80 17.20 -10.78 -17.02
CA ALA A 80 17.71 -11.56 -18.13
C ALA A 80 18.30 -10.65 -19.24
N ARG A 81 19.07 -11.20 -20.16
CA ARG A 81 19.68 -10.43 -21.26
C ARG A 81 18.67 -9.80 -22.22
N ASP A 82 17.43 -10.29 -22.25
CA ASP A 82 16.33 -9.70 -23.01
C ASP A 82 15.56 -8.60 -22.24
N GLY A 83 16.03 -8.28 -21.04
CA GLY A 83 15.40 -7.31 -20.15
C GLY A 83 14.22 -7.85 -19.34
N THR A 84 13.93 -9.14 -19.41
CA THR A 84 12.88 -9.76 -18.61
C THR A 84 13.28 -9.81 -17.14
N LYS A 85 12.41 -9.33 -16.27
CA LYS A 85 12.53 -9.39 -14.81
C LYS A 85 11.85 -10.64 -14.26
N SER A 86 12.48 -11.31 -13.31
CA SER A 86 11.90 -12.41 -12.55
C SER A 86 12.44 -12.46 -11.14
N MET A 87 11.61 -12.94 -10.20
CA MET A 87 12.04 -13.22 -8.83
C MET A 87 12.90 -14.49 -8.85
N ALA A 88 14.15 -14.39 -8.39
CA ALA A 88 15.07 -15.53 -8.27
C ALA A 88 15.03 -16.16 -6.87
N GLY A 89 14.49 -15.45 -5.88
CA GLY A 89 14.32 -15.92 -4.51
C GLY A 89 14.16 -14.77 -3.52
N SER A 90 13.89 -15.13 -2.28
CA SER A 90 13.87 -14.21 -1.16
C SER A 90 14.38 -14.89 0.10
N ARG A 91 14.91 -14.11 1.03
CA ARG A 91 15.31 -14.57 2.37
C ARG A 91 14.87 -13.53 3.39
N VAL A 92 13.99 -13.91 4.29
CA VAL A 92 13.61 -13.07 5.42
C VAL A 92 14.80 -12.93 6.35
N LEU A 93 15.21 -11.71 6.64
CA LEU A 93 16.28 -11.34 7.57
C LEU A 93 15.70 -10.97 8.93
N ASP A 94 14.57 -10.27 8.93
CA ASP A 94 13.74 -9.97 10.07
C ASP A 94 12.28 -10.18 9.67
N ASP A 95 11.56 -11.01 10.41
CA ASP A 95 10.15 -11.31 10.11
C ASP A 95 9.24 -10.09 10.31
N GLY A 96 9.78 -8.97 10.83
CA GLY A 96 8.95 -7.87 11.27
C GLY A 96 7.97 -8.29 12.37
N ASP A 97 6.99 -7.47 12.62
CA ASP A 97 5.94 -7.83 13.59
C ASP A 97 4.53 -7.96 12.97
N GLY A 98 4.46 -7.92 11.65
CA GLY A 98 3.20 -8.02 10.91
C GLY A 98 2.33 -6.78 11.02
N SER A 99 2.93 -5.61 11.11
CA SER A 99 2.30 -4.38 11.56
C SER A 99 1.96 -3.38 10.45
N CYS A 100 1.40 -3.83 9.38
CA CYS A 100 0.77 -2.89 8.45
C CYS A 100 -0.72 -2.81 8.78
N ALA A 101 -1.09 -1.77 9.51
CA ALA A 101 -2.49 -1.50 9.77
C ALA A 101 -3.22 -1.15 8.46
N ASP A 102 -4.47 -1.57 8.40
CA ASP A 102 -5.36 -1.38 7.25
C ASP A 102 -5.90 0.05 7.21
N GLY A 103 -6.31 0.52 6.04
CA GLY A 103 -6.87 1.86 5.81
C GLY A 103 -6.04 2.72 4.87
N ARG A 104 -6.61 3.87 4.47
CA ARG A 104 -5.98 4.83 3.55
C ARG A 104 -4.88 5.62 4.26
N ARG A 105 -3.68 5.58 3.72
CA ARG A 105 -2.51 6.27 4.27
C ARG A 105 -2.22 7.56 3.50
N PRO A 106 -1.92 8.67 4.18
CA PRO A 106 -1.39 9.85 3.52
C PRO A 106 0.05 9.60 3.04
N ALA A 107 0.42 10.20 1.92
CA ALA A 107 1.80 10.15 1.45
C ALA A 107 2.75 10.72 2.51
N GLY A 108 3.84 10.02 2.78
CA GLY A 108 4.82 10.40 3.79
C GLY A 108 4.48 9.98 5.22
N LEU A 109 3.46 9.14 5.43
CA LEU A 109 3.19 8.57 6.75
C LEU A 109 4.41 7.79 7.25
N VAL A 110 4.87 8.12 8.45
CA VAL A 110 5.99 7.45 9.11
C VAL A 110 5.44 6.25 9.87
N PRO A 111 5.91 5.02 9.61
CA PRO A 111 5.51 3.83 10.36
C PRO A 111 5.84 3.97 11.85
N THR A 112 5.01 3.42 12.73
CA THR A 112 5.25 3.50 14.18
C THR A 112 6.44 2.65 14.62
N GLY A 113 6.81 1.61 13.87
CA GLY A 113 7.81 0.63 14.23
C GLY A 113 7.42 -0.20 15.47
N ALA A 114 6.15 -0.18 15.85
CA ALA A 114 5.65 -0.85 17.04
C ALA A 114 5.24 -2.30 16.71
N ARG A 115 5.52 -3.22 17.62
CA ARG A 115 5.06 -4.63 17.55
C ARG A 115 3.60 -4.73 18.00
N TRP A 116 2.72 -4.16 17.21
CA TRP A 116 1.33 -3.92 17.61
C TRP A 116 0.47 -5.19 17.71
N LEU A 117 0.75 -6.22 16.92
CA LEU A 117 0.03 -7.51 17.01
C LEU A 117 0.39 -8.35 18.24
N ARG A 118 1.26 -7.86 19.14
CA ARG A 118 1.69 -8.56 20.35
C ARG A 118 0.79 -8.34 21.55
N SER A 119 -0.04 -7.29 21.57
CA SER A 119 -0.98 -7.01 22.64
C SER A 119 -2.23 -6.30 22.13
N VAL A 120 -3.34 -6.47 22.86
CA VAL A 120 -4.62 -5.81 22.52
C VAL A 120 -4.47 -4.29 22.49
N GLY A 121 -3.81 -3.73 23.50
CA GLY A 121 -3.58 -2.29 23.57
C GLY A 121 -2.72 -1.78 22.42
N GLY A 122 -1.65 -2.51 22.06
CA GLY A 122 -0.80 -2.19 20.91
C GLY A 122 -1.56 -2.23 19.60
N CYS A 123 -2.36 -3.27 19.38
CA CYS A 123 -3.21 -3.40 18.20
C CYS A 123 -4.18 -2.21 18.06
N LEU A 124 -4.89 -1.88 19.12
CA LEU A 124 -5.84 -0.76 19.11
C LEU A 124 -5.16 0.61 19.00
N ALA A 125 -3.93 0.77 19.53
CA ALA A 125 -3.17 2.00 19.40
C ALA A 125 -2.66 2.22 17.97
N GLU A 126 -2.27 1.14 17.27
CA GLU A 126 -1.89 1.22 15.86
C GLU A 126 -3.09 1.55 14.98
N ILE A 127 -4.23 0.89 15.21
CA ILE A 127 -5.48 1.24 14.53
C ILE A 127 -5.81 2.74 14.77
N ALA A 128 -5.73 3.22 15.99
CA ALA A 128 -5.97 4.63 16.29
C ALA A 128 -5.00 5.58 15.57
N TYR A 129 -3.73 5.17 15.42
CA TYR A 129 -2.73 5.92 14.67
C TYR A 129 -3.09 6.00 13.19
N MET A 130 -3.50 4.87 12.59
CA MET A 130 -3.89 4.80 11.19
C MET A 130 -5.17 5.59 10.90
N GLU A 131 -6.20 5.45 11.72
CA GLU A 131 -7.44 6.24 11.61
C GLU A 131 -7.16 7.75 11.69
N ALA A 132 -6.27 8.16 12.62
CA ALA A 132 -5.87 9.56 12.71
C ALA A 132 -5.07 10.03 11.48
N ALA A 133 -4.26 9.16 10.87
CA ALA A 133 -3.56 9.44 9.62
C ALA A 133 -4.53 9.53 8.44
N SER A 134 -5.55 8.67 8.39
CA SER A 134 -6.59 8.66 7.35
C SER A 134 -7.38 9.96 7.29
N VAL A 135 -7.56 10.67 8.42
CA VAL A 135 -8.16 12.02 8.43
C VAL A 135 -7.42 12.96 7.46
N ARG A 136 -6.10 12.90 7.45
CA ARG A 136 -5.29 13.71 6.52
C ARG A 136 -5.38 13.17 5.10
N ALA A 137 -5.35 11.87 4.90
CA ALA A 137 -5.45 11.25 3.59
C ALA A 137 -6.77 11.61 2.89
N PHE A 138 -7.90 11.58 3.59
CA PHE A 138 -9.20 11.98 3.04
C PHE A 138 -9.31 13.51 2.81
N ALA A 139 -8.64 14.33 3.63
CA ALA A 139 -8.55 15.77 3.36
C ALA A 139 -7.80 16.06 2.05
N ASP A 140 -6.68 15.38 1.84
CA ASP A 140 -5.88 15.49 0.62
C ASP A 140 -6.65 14.93 -0.59
N LEU A 141 -7.35 13.81 -0.44
CA LEU A 141 -8.24 13.23 -1.45
C LEU A 141 -9.32 14.24 -1.90
N ALA A 142 -10.04 14.83 -0.94
CA ALA A 142 -11.08 15.80 -1.25
C ALA A 142 -10.54 17.06 -1.95
N ALA A 143 -9.33 17.51 -1.57
CA ALA A 143 -8.66 18.62 -2.23
C ALA A 143 -8.31 18.26 -3.69
N ARG A 144 -7.71 17.08 -3.91
CA ARG A 144 -7.35 16.61 -5.26
C ARG A 144 -8.58 16.43 -6.15
N LEU A 145 -9.68 15.88 -5.63
CA LEU A 145 -10.95 15.78 -6.37
C LEU A 145 -11.47 17.14 -6.80
N ARG A 146 -11.37 18.18 -5.94
CA ARG A 146 -11.75 19.55 -6.30
C ARG A 146 -10.87 20.12 -7.41
N ASP A 147 -9.56 19.96 -7.29
CA ASP A 147 -8.58 20.47 -8.26
C ASP A 147 -8.76 19.85 -9.65
N LEU A 148 -9.13 18.57 -9.69
CA LEU A 148 -9.42 17.83 -10.94
C LEU A 148 -10.84 18.05 -11.48
N GLY A 149 -11.67 18.83 -10.79
CA GLY A 149 -13.05 19.10 -11.20
C GLY A 149 -13.96 17.88 -11.11
N ALA A 150 -13.76 17.03 -10.12
CA ALA A 150 -14.59 15.85 -9.88
C ALA A 150 -16.06 16.21 -9.61
N PRO A 151 -17.00 15.28 -9.84
CA PRO A 151 -18.41 15.45 -9.46
C PRO A 151 -18.53 15.82 -7.98
N ARG A 152 -19.40 16.77 -7.68
CA ARG A 152 -19.62 17.27 -6.32
C ARG A 152 -19.90 16.15 -5.32
N ALA A 153 -20.64 15.12 -5.76
CA ALA A 153 -20.97 13.96 -4.93
C ALA A 153 -19.73 13.22 -4.41
N LEU A 154 -18.67 13.04 -5.25
CA LEU A 154 -17.43 12.40 -4.82
C LEU A 154 -16.66 13.25 -3.80
N ILE A 155 -16.67 14.58 -3.98
CA ILE A 155 -16.03 15.51 -3.06
C ILE A 155 -16.72 15.49 -1.71
N ASP A 156 -18.06 15.55 -1.69
CA ASP A 156 -18.85 15.54 -0.47
C ASP A 156 -18.69 14.20 0.27
N TRP A 157 -18.64 13.10 -0.47
CA TRP A 157 -18.42 11.78 0.11
C TRP A 157 -17.02 11.66 0.75
N ALA A 158 -15.97 12.17 0.10
CA ALA A 158 -14.62 12.22 0.69
C ALA A 158 -14.55 13.08 1.97
N GLU A 159 -15.30 14.18 2.02
CA GLU A 159 -15.40 15.01 3.25
C GLU A 159 -16.20 14.32 4.36
N GLU A 160 -17.23 13.55 4.02
CA GLU A 160 -17.97 12.72 4.97
C GLU A 160 -17.06 11.63 5.55
N ALA A 161 -16.35 10.88 4.69
CA ALA A 161 -15.35 9.89 5.10
C ALA A 161 -14.32 10.48 6.05
N ARG A 162 -13.76 11.67 5.74
CA ARG A 162 -12.84 12.37 6.63
C ARG A 162 -13.40 12.61 8.03
N GLN A 163 -14.70 12.91 8.15
CA GLN A 163 -15.33 13.11 9.45
C GLN A 163 -15.57 11.79 10.19
N GLU A 164 -15.77 10.71 9.45
CA GLU A 164 -15.87 9.35 10.00
C GLU A 164 -14.54 8.92 10.61
N GLU A 165 -13.41 9.17 9.92
CA GLU A 165 -12.07 8.91 10.43
C GLU A 165 -11.75 9.62 11.75
N VAL A 166 -12.21 10.86 11.92
CA VAL A 166 -12.08 11.56 13.22
C VAL A 166 -12.80 10.79 14.34
N ARG A 167 -13.95 10.20 14.04
CA ARG A 167 -14.69 9.40 15.02
C ARG A 167 -14.03 8.05 15.29
N HIS A 168 -13.52 7.40 14.24
CA HIS A 168 -12.81 6.13 14.34
C HIS A 168 -11.54 6.28 15.19
N ALA A 169 -10.72 7.30 14.91
CA ALA A 169 -9.52 7.61 15.69
C ALA A 169 -9.83 7.84 17.17
N ALA A 170 -10.90 8.58 17.48
CA ALA A 170 -11.29 8.83 18.86
C ALA A 170 -11.72 7.54 19.59
N VAL A 171 -12.53 6.71 18.95
CA VAL A 171 -13.02 5.44 19.52
C VAL A 171 -11.89 4.44 19.68
N ALA A 172 -11.02 4.27 18.68
CA ALA A 172 -9.86 3.39 18.76
C ALA A 172 -8.88 3.85 19.84
N SER A 173 -8.65 5.17 19.99
CA SER A 173 -7.81 5.74 21.06
C SER A 173 -8.37 5.48 22.45
N GLU A 174 -9.69 5.62 22.65
CA GLU A 174 -10.32 5.29 23.91
C GLU A 174 -10.14 3.80 24.25
N LEU A 175 -10.37 2.92 23.27
CA LEU A 175 -10.17 1.49 23.43
C LEU A 175 -8.71 1.16 23.76
N ALA A 176 -7.74 1.70 23.01
CA ALA A 176 -6.32 1.49 23.24
C ALA A 176 -5.90 1.90 24.67
N THR A 177 -6.37 3.06 25.13
CA THR A 177 -6.10 3.57 26.48
C THR A 177 -6.68 2.64 27.57
N ARG A 178 -7.86 2.05 27.34
CA ARG A 178 -8.44 1.06 28.28
C ARG A 178 -7.59 -0.20 28.41
N TYR A 179 -6.86 -0.55 27.37
CA TYR A 179 -5.91 -1.66 27.37
C TYR A 179 -4.47 -1.23 27.71
N GLY A 180 -4.30 -0.03 28.28
CA GLY A 180 -3.01 0.47 28.82
C GLY A 180 -2.02 0.91 27.77
N ALA A 181 -2.42 1.08 26.53
CA ALA A 181 -1.54 1.57 25.48
C ALA A 181 -1.52 3.11 25.41
N VAL A 182 -0.41 3.63 24.90
CA VAL A 182 -0.24 5.05 24.59
C VAL A 182 -0.44 5.23 23.09
N VAL A 183 -1.43 6.02 22.71
CA VAL A 183 -1.67 6.39 21.31
C VAL A 183 -0.76 7.55 20.92
N ARG A 184 -0.16 7.48 19.75
CA ARG A 184 0.71 8.53 19.19
C ARG A 184 -0.04 9.30 18.11
N GLU A 185 0.31 10.57 17.96
CA GLU A 185 -0.13 11.36 16.82
C GLU A 185 0.62 10.92 15.55
N PRO A 186 -0.06 10.85 14.39
CA PRO A 186 0.59 10.49 13.15
C PRO A 186 1.72 11.45 12.78
N ALA A 187 2.89 10.91 12.52
CA ALA A 187 4.00 11.65 11.94
C ALA A 187 3.93 11.52 10.41
N ILE A 188 3.90 12.65 9.70
CA ILE A 188 3.80 12.69 8.24
C ILE A 188 4.93 13.56 7.71
N ASP A 189 5.88 12.94 7.02
CA ASP A 189 6.98 13.63 6.38
C ASP A 189 6.49 14.41 5.15
N PRO A 190 7.04 15.62 4.91
CA PRO A 190 6.70 16.37 3.71
C PRO A 190 7.14 15.62 2.45
N VAL A 191 6.20 15.25 1.60
CA VAL A 191 6.48 14.71 0.26
C VAL A 191 6.06 15.71 -0.80
N ALA A 192 6.82 15.76 -1.90
CA ALA A 192 6.45 16.59 -3.03
C ALA A 192 5.07 16.14 -3.57
N ALA A 193 4.15 17.09 -3.67
CA ALA A 193 2.82 16.80 -4.20
C ALA A 193 2.94 16.29 -5.64
N ARG A 194 2.49 15.08 -5.90
CA ARG A 194 2.35 14.55 -7.26
C ARG A 194 1.08 15.15 -7.85
N SER A 195 1.24 15.97 -8.89
CA SER A 195 0.15 16.79 -9.42
C SER A 195 -0.56 16.16 -10.63
N ASP A 196 -0.06 15.06 -11.17
CA ASP A 196 -0.65 14.43 -12.35
C ASP A 196 -1.82 13.48 -12.01
N GLU A 197 -2.74 13.34 -12.97
CA GLU A 197 -3.97 12.57 -12.81
C GLU A 197 -3.71 11.06 -12.74
N VAL A 198 -2.66 10.57 -13.40
CA VAL A 198 -2.27 9.15 -13.39
C VAL A 198 -1.73 8.76 -12.02
N ALA A 199 -0.85 9.58 -11.44
CA ALA A 199 -0.33 9.34 -10.09
C ALA A 199 -1.46 9.35 -9.04
N PHE A 200 -2.45 10.21 -9.21
CA PHE A 200 -3.63 10.21 -8.34
C PHE A 200 -4.48 8.94 -8.50
N ALA A 201 -4.67 8.48 -9.74
CA ALA A 201 -5.39 7.24 -10.00
C ALA A 201 -4.67 6.01 -9.38
N ILE A 202 -3.35 5.94 -9.50
CA ILE A 202 -2.53 4.90 -8.87
C ILE A 202 -2.65 4.96 -7.34
N GLU A 203 -2.52 6.14 -6.74
CA GLU A 203 -2.68 6.32 -5.30
C GLU A 203 -4.07 5.86 -4.82
N ASN A 204 -5.14 6.25 -5.55
CA ASN A 204 -6.49 5.81 -5.22
C ASN A 204 -6.68 4.30 -5.37
N ALA A 205 -6.09 3.67 -6.39
CA ALA A 205 -6.13 2.23 -6.57
C ALA A 205 -5.43 1.49 -5.41
N VAL A 206 -4.25 1.93 -5.02
CA VAL A 206 -3.45 1.30 -3.96
C VAL A 206 -4.07 1.53 -2.58
N GLU A 207 -4.23 2.79 -2.19
CA GLU A 207 -4.67 3.12 -0.83
C GLU A 207 -6.18 2.98 -0.65
N GLY A 208 -6.98 3.26 -1.69
CA GLY A 208 -8.43 3.19 -1.62
C GLY A 208 -8.98 1.82 -2.02
N CYS A 209 -8.79 1.41 -3.29
CA CYS A 209 -9.42 0.17 -3.76
C CYS A 209 -8.84 -1.09 -3.11
N VAL A 210 -7.57 -1.11 -2.72
CA VAL A 210 -6.93 -2.27 -2.08
C VAL A 210 -6.98 -2.17 -0.56
N ARG A 211 -6.32 -1.18 0.05
CA ARG A 211 -6.11 -1.12 1.50
C ARG A 211 -7.39 -0.83 2.27
N GLU A 212 -8.18 0.16 1.87
CA GLU A 212 -9.49 0.44 2.50
C GLU A 212 -10.42 -0.78 2.43
N SER A 213 -10.47 -1.44 1.28
CA SER A 213 -11.30 -2.63 1.12
C SER A 213 -10.88 -3.77 2.05
N PHE A 214 -9.57 -3.97 2.24
CA PHE A 214 -9.07 -4.98 3.17
C PHE A 214 -9.33 -4.57 4.63
N GLY A 215 -9.13 -3.29 4.98
CA GLY A 215 -9.47 -2.72 6.28
C GLY A 215 -10.93 -2.95 6.64
N ALA A 216 -11.85 -2.68 5.70
CA ALA A 216 -13.28 -2.93 5.89
C ALA A 216 -13.59 -4.40 6.24
N VAL A 217 -12.94 -5.34 5.54
CA VAL A 217 -13.13 -6.77 5.76
C VAL A 217 -12.54 -7.20 7.10
N VAL A 218 -11.36 -6.72 7.48
CA VAL A 218 -10.75 -6.98 8.80
C VAL A 218 -11.60 -6.41 9.92
N ALA A 219 -12.07 -5.17 9.79
CA ALA A 219 -12.96 -4.54 10.78
C ALA A 219 -14.27 -5.33 10.94
N ALA A 220 -14.86 -5.83 9.84
CA ALA A 220 -16.04 -6.68 9.88
C ALA A 220 -15.76 -8.01 10.59
N PHE A 221 -14.58 -8.61 10.36
CA PHE A 221 -14.17 -9.82 11.05
C PHE A 221 -14.01 -9.57 12.56
N GLN A 222 -13.39 -8.46 12.96
CA GLN A 222 -13.25 -8.08 14.37
C GLN A 222 -14.63 -7.83 15.02
N ALA A 223 -15.54 -7.16 14.32
CA ALA A 223 -16.91 -6.96 14.78
C ALA A 223 -17.66 -8.28 15.06
N ALA A 224 -17.37 -9.32 14.28
CA ALA A 224 -18.00 -10.64 14.45
C ALA A 224 -17.33 -11.49 15.55
N ASN A 225 -16.01 -11.38 15.73
CA ASN A 225 -15.21 -12.34 16.47
C ASN A 225 -14.62 -11.83 17.79
N ALA A 226 -14.53 -10.50 18.03
CA ALA A 226 -14.00 -9.96 19.29
C ALA A 226 -14.77 -10.47 20.51
N SER A 227 -14.09 -10.93 21.56
CA SER A 227 -14.75 -11.32 22.81
C SER A 227 -15.17 -10.13 23.66
N ASP A 228 -14.44 -8.99 23.57
CA ASP A 228 -14.87 -7.76 24.24
C ASP A 228 -16.06 -7.11 23.49
N PRO A 229 -17.22 -6.95 24.17
CA PRO A 229 -18.41 -6.37 23.53
C PRO A 229 -18.23 -4.90 23.14
N ARG A 230 -17.31 -4.15 23.76
CA ARG A 230 -17.04 -2.75 23.38
C ARG A 230 -16.30 -2.70 22.05
N ILE A 231 -15.31 -3.60 21.87
CA ILE A 231 -14.59 -3.74 20.60
C ILE A 231 -15.58 -4.16 19.51
N ARG A 232 -16.40 -5.18 19.74
CA ARG A 232 -17.43 -5.59 18.77
C ARG A 232 -18.32 -4.42 18.34
N THR A 233 -18.82 -3.63 19.30
CA THR A 233 -19.72 -2.52 19.00
C THR A 233 -19.00 -1.42 18.22
N ALA A 234 -17.78 -1.07 18.57
CA ALA A 234 -16.98 -0.08 17.87
C ALA A 234 -16.72 -0.52 16.43
N PHE A 235 -16.17 -1.73 16.27
CA PHE A 235 -15.82 -2.26 14.95
C PHE A 235 -17.03 -2.56 14.06
N ALA A 236 -18.21 -2.83 14.62
CA ALA A 236 -19.44 -2.93 13.83
C ALA A 236 -19.86 -1.58 13.20
N THR A 237 -19.45 -0.46 13.78
CA THR A 237 -19.65 0.88 13.19
C THR A 237 -18.55 1.18 12.19
N ILE A 238 -17.28 1.02 12.59
CA ILE A 238 -16.10 1.22 11.73
C ILE A 238 -16.26 0.40 10.43
N ALA A 239 -16.52 -0.89 10.51
CA ALA A 239 -16.65 -1.75 9.34
C ALA A 239 -17.71 -1.28 8.31
N ARG A 240 -18.82 -0.68 8.75
CA ARG A 240 -19.83 -0.13 7.84
C ARG A 240 -19.36 1.15 7.17
N ASP A 241 -18.62 1.97 7.89
CA ASP A 241 -18.07 3.21 7.38
C ASP A 241 -16.93 2.91 6.42
N GLU A 242 -16.01 1.98 6.78
CA GLU A 242 -14.93 1.49 5.91
C GLU A 242 -15.44 0.86 4.59
N ALA A 243 -16.53 0.10 4.63
CA ALA A 243 -17.14 -0.42 3.41
C ALA A 243 -17.58 0.71 2.45
N ARG A 244 -18.08 1.84 3.00
CA ARG A 244 -18.42 3.02 2.19
C ARG A 244 -17.19 3.77 1.69
N HIS A 245 -16.09 3.77 2.45
CA HIS A 245 -14.82 4.33 1.99
C HIS A 245 -14.26 3.54 0.81
N ALA A 246 -14.35 2.20 0.87
CA ALA A 246 -14.00 1.34 -0.25
C ALA A 246 -14.90 1.59 -1.49
N GLU A 247 -16.22 1.73 -1.29
CA GLU A 247 -17.15 2.08 -2.37
C GLU A 247 -16.81 3.45 -3.01
N LEU A 248 -16.44 4.45 -2.20
CA LEU A 248 -15.95 5.73 -2.69
C LEU A 248 -14.69 5.57 -3.55
N ALA A 249 -13.75 4.75 -3.11
CA ALA A 249 -12.51 4.52 -3.86
C ALA A 249 -12.78 3.91 -5.24
N PHE A 250 -13.66 2.92 -5.35
CA PHE A 250 -14.08 2.35 -6.63
C PHE A 250 -14.88 3.34 -7.49
N ALA A 251 -15.71 4.19 -6.88
CA ALA A 251 -16.43 5.24 -7.61
C ALA A 251 -15.45 6.28 -8.20
N ILE A 252 -14.39 6.63 -7.47
CA ILE A 252 -13.32 7.51 -7.95
C ILE A 252 -12.53 6.82 -9.05
N ASP A 253 -12.19 5.54 -8.90
CA ASP A 253 -11.48 4.76 -9.93
C ASP A 253 -12.27 4.75 -11.25
N GLY A 254 -13.57 4.46 -11.20
CA GLY A 254 -14.44 4.50 -12.37
C GLY A 254 -14.53 5.88 -13.03
N TRP A 255 -14.56 6.96 -12.24
CA TRP A 255 -14.54 8.32 -12.75
C TRP A 255 -13.20 8.66 -13.42
N LEU A 256 -12.06 8.25 -12.82
CA LEU A 256 -10.73 8.45 -13.38
C LEU A 256 -10.50 7.60 -14.63
N ALA A 257 -10.92 6.33 -14.64
CA ALA A 257 -10.76 5.42 -15.78
C ALA A 257 -11.40 5.97 -17.07
N ALA A 258 -12.50 6.73 -16.95
CA ALA A 258 -13.13 7.39 -18.09
C ALA A 258 -12.31 8.55 -18.69
N ARG A 259 -11.33 9.08 -17.95
CA ARG A 259 -10.48 10.23 -18.30
C ARG A 259 -9.10 9.81 -18.78
N LEU A 260 -8.64 8.65 -18.34
CA LEU A 260 -7.32 8.12 -18.63
C LEU A 260 -7.26 7.43 -19.99
N ASP A 261 -6.13 7.53 -20.67
CA ASP A 261 -5.85 6.75 -21.87
C ASP A 261 -5.60 5.26 -21.56
N ALA A 262 -5.44 4.45 -22.60
CA ALA A 262 -5.25 3.01 -22.42
C ALA A 262 -3.94 2.63 -21.75
N ALA A 263 -2.88 3.44 -21.87
CA ALA A 263 -1.59 3.18 -21.24
C ALA A 263 -1.67 3.48 -19.73
N ALA A 264 -2.24 4.63 -19.38
CA ALA A 264 -2.48 5.03 -18.00
C ALA A 264 -3.39 4.04 -17.25
N ARG A 265 -4.48 3.57 -17.87
CA ARG A 265 -5.33 2.54 -17.27
C ARG A 265 -4.59 1.23 -17.00
N ARG A 266 -3.69 0.81 -17.90
CA ARG A 266 -2.85 -0.38 -17.64
C ARG A 266 -1.87 -0.15 -16.48
N ALA A 267 -1.30 1.05 -16.37
CA ALA A 267 -0.42 1.38 -15.24
C ALA A 267 -1.16 1.35 -13.90
N VAL A 268 -2.40 1.88 -13.85
CA VAL A 268 -3.25 1.79 -12.65
C VAL A 268 -3.58 0.34 -12.30
N ALA A 269 -3.98 -0.47 -13.28
CA ALA A 269 -4.28 -1.88 -13.05
C ALA A 269 -3.05 -2.67 -12.54
N ALA A 270 -1.87 -2.42 -13.12
CA ALA A 270 -0.62 -3.04 -12.67
C ALA A 270 -0.28 -2.63 -11.23
N ALA A 271 -0.43 -1.34 -10.88
CA ALA A 271 -0.19 -0.85 -9.53
C ALA A 271 -1.18 -1.45 -8.51
N MET A 272 -2.43 -1.67 -8.91
CA MET A 272 -3.43 -2.36 -8.08
C MET A 272 -3.05 -3.83 -7.85
N ASP A 273 -2.59 -4.53 -8.89
CA ASP A 273 -2.12 -5.92 -8.77
C ASP A 273 -0.89 -6.02 -7.85
N ASP A 274 0.08 -5.12 -8.03
CA ASP A 274 1.27 -5.05 -7.17
C ASP A 274 0.88 -4.74 -5.70
N ALA A 275 -0.15 -3.90 -5.48
CA ALA A 275 -0.62 -3.59 -4.14
C ALA A 275 -1.27 -4.78 -3.44
N TRP A 276 -2.02 -5.65 -4.15
CA TRP A 276 -2.53 -6.91 -3.60
C TRP A 276 -1.40 -7.84 -3.16
N ASP A 277 -0.36 -7.95 -3.96
CA ASP A 277 0.78 -8.80 -3.68
C ASP A 277 1.63 -8.24 -2.51
N ALA A 278 1.83 -6.92 -2.47
CA ALA A 278 2.50 -6.25 -1.36
C ALA A 278 1.72 -6.45 -0.04
N LEU A 279 0.40 -6.22 -0.06
CA LEU A 279 -0.44 -6.41 1.13
C LEU A 279 -0.40 -7.86 1.62
N ALA A 280 -0.38 -8.86 0.72
CA ALA A 280 -0.24 -10.26 1.09
C ALA A 280 1.09 -10.58 1.80
N ALA A 281 2.16 -9.86 1.46
CA ALA A 281 3.47 -9.99 2.10
C ALA A 281 3.54 -9.28 3.47
N GLU A 282 2.68 -8.29 3.69
CA GLU A 282 2.59 -7.52 4.93
C GLU A 282 1.79 -8.21 6.05
N LEU A 283 1.07 -9.31 5.75
CA LEU A 283 0.20 -9.98 6.72
C LEU A 283 1.00 -10.74 7.78
N GLY A 284 0.60 -10.60 9.06
CA GLY A 284 1.28 -11.19 10.19
C GLY A 284 0.38 -12.00 11.13
N GLU A 285 0.99 -12.88 11.93
CA GLU A 285 0.27 -13.68 12.92
C GLU A 285 0.09 -12.90 14.22
N PRO A 286 -1.15 -12.55 14.61
CA PRO A 286 -1.42 -11.87 15.87
C PRO A 286 -1.26 -12.80 17.06
N ALA A 287 -0.87 -12.23 18.21
CA ALA A 287 -0.85 -12.97 19.48
C ALA A 287 -2.25 -13.50 19.80
N GLU A 288 -2.30 -14.64 20.54
CA GLU A 288 -3.57 -15.29 20.91
C GLU A 288 -4.54 -14.33 21.62
N GLU A 289 -4.02 -13.46 22.48
CA GLU A 289 -4.86 -12.49 23.17
C GLU A 289 -5.49 -11.47 22.22
N VAL A 290 -4.75 -10.99 21.21
CA VAL A 290 -5.26 -10.08 20.15
C VAL A 290 -6.36 -10.76 19.35
N ARG A 291 -6.15 -12.00 18.93
CA ARG A 291 -7.16 -12.79 18.23
C ARG A 291 -8.44 -12.93 19.05
N ARG A 292 -8.30 -13.35 20.30
CA ARG A 292 -9.44 -13.64 21.18
C ARG A 292 -10.17 -12.37 21.63
N VAL A 293 -9.44 -11.34 22.07
CA VAL A 293 -10.04 -10.15 22.68
C VAL A 293 -10.43 -9.12 21.65
N ALA A 294 -9.53 -8.79 20.73
CA ALA A 294 -9.79 -7.82 19.66
C ALA A 294 -10.43 -8.46 18.41
N GLY A 295 -10.56 -9.77 18.36
CA GLY A 295 -11.16 -10.45 17.22
C GLY A 295 -10.33 -10.36 15.94
N TYR A 296 -9.03 -10.05 16.03
CA TYR A 296 -8.19 -9.88 14.85
C TYR A 296 -7.97 -11.25 14.16
N PRO A 297 -8.07 -11.35 12.82
CA PRO A 297 -7.96 -12.62 12.11
C PRO A 297 -6.54 -13.20 12.21
N THR A 298 -6.43 -14.52 12.29
CA THR A 298 -5.16 -15.26 12.14
C THR A 298 -4.54 -14.97 10.78
N LEU A 299 -3.23 -15.22 10.60
CA LEU A 299 -2.58 -15.09 9.29
C LEU A 299 -3.27 -15.93 8.19
N VAL A 300 -3.78 -17.11 8.54
CA VAL A 300 -4.52 -17.96 7.60
C VAL A 300 -5.85 -17.32 7.19
N GLU A 301 -6.58 -16.77 8.16
CA GLU A 301 -7.84 -16.05 7.90
C GLU A 301 -7.61 -14.77 7.12
N GLN A 302 -6.58 -13.98 7.45
CA GLN A 302 -6.21 -12.77 6.69
C GLN A 302 -5.95 -13.11 5.22
N ARG A 303 -5.17 -14.15 4.93
CA ARG A 303 -4.89 -14.59 3.56
C ARG A 303 -6.16 -15.06 2.83
N ALA A 304 -7.06 -15.74 3.51
CA ALA A 304 -8.32 -16.17 2.93
C ALA A 304 -9.25 -14.98 2.63
N LEU A 305 -9.32 -14.00 3.54
CA LEU A 305 -10.08 -12.77 3.36
C LEU A 305 -9.54 -11.94 2.18
N LEU A 306 -8.21 -11.79 2.11
CA LEU A 306 -7.54 -11.07 1.04
C LEU A 306 -7.79 -11.72 -0.34
N ALA A 307 -7.65 -13.05 -0.42
CA ALA A 307 -7.90 -13.78 -1.66
C ALA A 307 -9.35 -13.62 -2.14
N ALA A 308 -10.32 -13.78 -1.23
CA ALA A 308 -11.74 -13.61 -1.55
C ALA A 308 -12.06 -12.17 -2.02
N LEU A 309 -11.45 -11.17 -1.38
CA LEU A 309 -11.63 -9.77 -1.75
C LEU A 309 -11.03 -9.47 -3.14
N ARG A 310 -9.83 -9.98 -3.43
CA ARG A 310 -9.18 -9.84 -4.75
C ARG A 310 -10.03 -10.47 -5.86
N ASP A 311 -10.62 -11.64 -5.61
CA ASP A 311 -11.51 -12.31 -6.57
C ASP A 311 -12.78 -11.47 -6.86
N VAL A 312 -13.36 -10.84 -5.84
CA VAL A 312 -14.51 -9.93 -6.01
C VAL A 312 -14.13 -8.69 -6.78
N ALA A 313 -12.99 -8.06 -6.46
CA ALA A 313 -12.50 -6.88 -7.16
C ALA A 313 -12.18 -7.16 -8.64
N ALA A 314 -11.68 -8.36 -8.97
CA ALA A 314 -11.41 -8.75 -10.35
C ALA A 314 -12.69 -9.06 -11.18
N ALA A 315 -13.82 -9.28 -10.53
CA ALA A 315 -15.10 -9.58 -11.17
C ALA A 315 -15.97 -8.34 -11.39
N ALA A 316 -15.62 -7.20 -10.79
CA ALA A 316 -16.36 -5.93 -10.83
C ALA A 316 -15.89 -5.03 -11.98
#